data_a2e7ef91376a4b85ba30b016800514d9
#
_entry.id   a2e7ef91376a4b85ba30b016800514d9
#
_cell.length_a   1.000
_cell.length_b   1.000
_cell.length_c   1.000
_cell.angle_alpha   90.00
_cell.angle_beta   90.00
_cell.angle_gamma   90.00
#
_symmetry.space_group_name_H-M   'P 1'
#
loop_
_entity.id
_entity.type
_entity.pdbx_description
1 polymer ?
#
loop_
_entity_poly.entity_id
_entity_poly.type
_entity_poly.pdbx_seq_one_letter_code
_entity_poly.pdbx_strand_id
1 'polypeptide(L)'
;MKSIIITGGAGFIGSHVVRLFVNKYPDYRIINVDKLTYAGNLANLKDIEEKSNYRFVKADICDFDAMYALMQEEQVTGIIHLAAESHVDRSIKDPFTFARTNVMGTLSLLQAAKLYWEALPEKYEGKRFYHISTDEVYGALEMTHPEGIEPPFSTQASSEHHEAYGEDFFVETTKYNPHSPYSASKASSDHFVRAFHDTYGM
;
A
#
# COMPACT_ATOMS: atom_id res chain seq x y z
N MET A 1 18.96 14.60 3.71
CA MET A 1 18.48 13.37 4.40
C MET A 1 17.14 12.99 3.75
N LYS A 2 16.91 11.72 3.40
CA LYS A 2 15.60 11.31 2.87
C LYS A 2 14.63 11.11 4.04
N SER A 3 13.41 11.62 3.88
CA SER A 3 12.34 11.49 4.85
C SER A 3 11.19 10.70 4.20
N ILE A 4 10.79 9.59 4.81
CA ILE A 4 9.84 8.64 4.24
C ILE A 4 8.69 8.42 5.22
N ILE A 5 7.47 8.67 4.77
CA ILE A 5 6.26 8.23 5.46
C ILE A 5 5.97 6.77 5.09
N ILE A 6 5.73 5.94 6.11
CA ILE A 6 5.19 4.59 5.95
C ILE A 6 3.83 4.57 6.65
N THR A 7 2.75 4.42 5.89
CA THR A 7 1.40 4.38 6.46
C THR A 7 0.98 2.94 6.78
N GLY A 8 0.18 2.75 7.82
CA GLY A 8 -0.21 1.42 8.27
C GLY A 8 0.94 0.64 8.92
N GLY A 9 1.95 1.36 9.41
CA GLY A 9 3.18 0.76 9.90
C GLY A 9 3.08 0.08 11.27
N ALA A 10 1.95 0.19 11.98
CA ALA A 10 1.69 -0.60 13.19
C ALA A 10 0.97 -1.93 12.87
N GLY A 11 0.56 -2.16 11.64
CA GLY A 11 -0.03 -3.41 11.16
C GLY A 11 0.99 -4.53 10.93
N PHE A 12 0.51 -5.70 10.49
CA PHE A 12 1.36 -6.88 10.28
C PHE A 12 2.48 -6.60 9.26
N ILE A 13 2.14 -6.36 8.00
CA ILE A 13 3.14 -6.12 6.94
C ILE A 13 3.89 -4.81 7.21
N GLY A 14 3.15 -3.75 7.57
CA GLY A 14 3.72 -2.42 7.79
C GLY A 14 4.81 -2.39 8.86
N SER A 15 4.66 -3.14 9.96
CA SER A 15 5.66 -3.18 11.03
C SER A 15 6.99 -3.80 10.57
N HIS A 16 6.94 -4.79 9.69
CA HIS A 16 8.14 -5.37 9.08
C HIS A 16 8.83 -4.39 8.11
N VAL A 17 8.05 -3.65 7.31
CA VAL A 17 8.58 -2.63 6.41
C VAL A 17 9.23 -1.49 7.21
N VAL A 18 8.56 -0.97 8.25
CA VAL A 18 9.10 0.07 9.13
C VAL A 18 10.42 -0.38 9.76
N ARG A 19 10.43 -1.58 10.37
CA ARG A 19 11.63 -2.16 10.99
C ARG A 19 12.78 -2.31 9.99
N LEU A 20 12.48 -2.80 8.79
CA LEU A 20 13.46 -2.95 7.73
C LEU A 20 14.10 -1.61 7.38
N PHE A 21 13.27 -0.59 7.13
CA PHE A 21 13.77 0.73 6.73
C PHE A 21 14.57 1.43 7.84
N VAL A 22 14.08 1.39 9.08
CA VAL A 22 14.77 1.97 10.24
C VAL A 22 16.16 1.36 10.44
N ASN A 23 16.28 0.04 10.30
CA ASN A 23 17.57 -0.64 10.54
C ASN A 23 18.51 -0.58 9.32
N LYS A 24 17.96 -0.68 8.09
CA LYS A 24 18.76 -0.73 6.87
C LYS A 24 19.25 0.64 6.40
N TYR A 25 18.49 1.70 6.71
CA TYR A 25 18.77 3.06 6.24
C TYR A 25 18.86 4.05 7.41
N PRO A 26 19.93 4.00 8.23
CA PRO A 26 20.07 4.85 9.42
C PRO A 26 20.08 6.35 9.10
N ASP A 27 20.47 6.71 7.87
CA ASP A 27 20.49 8.12 7.40
C ASP A 27 19.13 8.60 6.86
N TYR A 28 18.09 7.74 6.87
CA TYR A 28 16.74 8.14 6.49
C TYR A 28 15.92 8.45 7.74
N ARG A 29 15.05 9.45 7.65
CA ARG A 29 14.00 9.70 8.64
C ARG A 29 12.78 8.88 8.29
N ILE A 30 12.36 7.98 9.17
CA ILE A 30 11.21 7.08 8.96
C ILE A 30 10.06 7.53 9.85
N ILE A 31 8.97 7.97 9.24
CA ILE A 31 7.76 8.42 9.89
C ILE A 31 6.69 7.35 9.71
N ASN A 32 6.36 6.66 10.77
CA ASN A 32 5.30 5.66 10.80
C ASN A 32 3.96 6.32 11.12
N VAL A 33 3.05 6.38 10.16
CA VAL A 33 1.70 6.91 10.33
C VAL A 33 0.70 5.76 10.46
N ASP A 34 0.00 5.69 11.58
CA ASP A 34 -1.04 4.68 11.80
C ASP A 34 -2.17 5.25 12.65
N LYS A 35 -3.41 4.94 12.31
CA LYS A 35 -4.60 5.35 13.06
C LYS A 35 -4.81 4.51 14.33
N LEU A 36 -4.14 3.35 14.42
CA LEU A 36 -4.31 2.35 15.47
C LEU A 36 -5.75 1.83 15.56
N THR A 37 -6.25 1.31 14.46
CA THR A 37 -7.51 0.56 14.42
C THR A 37 -7.29 -0.86 14.97
N TYR A 38 -8.19 -1.79 14.70
CA TYR A 38 -8.12 -3.16 15.21
C TYR A 38 -6.84 -3.93 14.81
N ALA A 39 -6.20 -3.58 13.69
CA ALA A 39 -5.01 -4.26 13.19
C ALA A 39 -3.69 -3.59 13.60
N GLY A 40 -3.74 -2.36 14.12
CA GLY A 40 -2.56 -1.59 14.53
C GLY A 40 -2.14 -1.92 15.96
N ASN A 41 -0.88 -2.36 16.13
CA ASN A 41 -0.32 -2.67 17.44
C ASN A 41 1.15 -2.20 17.53
N LEU A 42 1.40 -1.17 18.35
CA LEU A 42 2.75 -0.62 18.55
C LEU A 42 3.72 -1.60 19.22
N ALA A 43 3.22 -2.64 19.90
CA ALA A 43 4.08 -3.68 20.45
C ALA A 43 4.92 -4.38 19.36
N ASN A 44 4.46 -4.37 18.11
CA ASN A 44 5.20 -4.89 16.97
C ASN A 44 6.49 -4.11 16.67
N LEU A 45 6.65 -2.89 17.19
CA LEU A 45 7.75 -1.97 16.88
C LEU A 45 8.60 -1.60 18.09
N LYS A 46 8.42 -2.34 19.20
CA LYS A 46 9.09 -2.06 20.46
C LYS A 46 10.63 -2.11 20.37
N ASP A 47 11.14 -2.94 19.47
CA ASP A 47 12.58 -3.12 19.22
C ASP A 47 13.24 -1.92 18.51
N ILE A 48 12.45 -1.03 17.93
CA ILE A 48 12.93 0.15 17.19
C ILE A 48 12.38 1.47 17.73
N GLU A 49 11.55 1.47 18.77
CA GLU A 49 10.85 2.67 19.25
C GLU A 49 11.80 3.79 19.67
N GLU A 50 12.98 3.43 20.22
CA GLU A 50 14.01 4.36 20.69
C GLU A 50 15.06 4.77 19.62
N LYS A 51 14.88 4.31 18.37
CA LYS A 51 15.80 4.67 17.28
C LYS A 51 15.64 6.15 16.90
N SER A 52 16.74 6.88 16.82
CA SER A 52 16.75 8.32 16.53
C SER A 52 16.18 8.69 15.16
N ASN A 53 16.21 7.74 14.21
CA ASN A 53 15.69 7.91 12.86
C ASN A 53 14.23 7.43 12.69
N TYR A 54 13.57 7.01 13.77
CA TYR A 54 12.17 6.58 13.80
C TYR A 54 11.27 7.62 14.50
N ARG A 55 10.07 7.84 13.95
CA ARG A 55 9.01 8.62 14.58
C ARG A 55 7.66 7.95 14.33
N PHE A 56 6.88 7.76 15.38
CA PHE A 56 5.48 7.36 15.27
C PHE A 56 4.57 8.58 15.30
N VAL A 57 3.57 8.59 14.42
CA VAL A 57 2.51 9.60 14.36
C VAL A 57 1.17 8.90 14.31
N LYS A 58 0.33 9.11 15.34
CA LYS A 58 -1.04 8.62 15.32
C LYS A 58 -1.91 9.58 14.52
N ALA A 59 -2.28 9.20 13.30
CA ALA A 59 -3.12 10.01 12.44
C ALA A 59 -3.95 9.14 11.47
N ASP A 60 -5.04 9.72 10.98
CA ASP A 60 -5.88 9.13 9.92
C ASP A 60 -5.40 9.64 8.56
N ILE A 61 -5.13 8.74 7.63
CA ILE A 61 -4.74 9.11 6.26
C ILE A 61 -5.84 9.88 5.51
N CYS A 62 -7.09 9.81 5.97
CA CYS A 62 -8.20 10.60 5.44
C CYS A 62 -8.17 12.06 5.88
N ASP A 63 -7.39 12.40 6.90
CA ASP A 63 -7.20 13.78 7.37
C ASP A 63 -6.16 14.47 6.48
N PHE A 64 -6.65 15.14 5.45
CA PHE A 64 -5.82 15.82 4.48
C PHE A 64 -4.92 16.88 5.13
N ASP A 65 -5.47 17.71 6.00
CA ASP A 65 -4.73 18.82 6.62
C ASP A 65 -3.61 18.30 7.50
N ALA A 66 -3.87 17.26 8.29
CA ALA A 66 -2.85 16.61 9.11
C ALA A 66 -1.74 15.97 8.24
N MET A 67 -2.11 15.29 7.14
CA MET A 67 -1.13 14.68 6.23
C MET A 67 -0.29 15.73 5.51
N TYR A 68 -0.91 16.80 5.03
CA TYR A 68 -0.21 17.89 4.36
C TYR A 68 0.77 18.61 5.32
N ALA A 69 0.33 18.95 6.52
CA ALA A 69 1.19 19.56 7.54
C ALA A 69 2.37 18.65 7.93
N LEU A 70 2.13 17.35 8.10
CA LEU A 70 3.19 16.37 8.41
C LEU A 70 4.22 16.29 7.28
N MET A 71 3.79 16.30 6.02
CA MET A 71 4.70 16.27 4.87
C MET A 71 5.60 17.49 4.82
N GLN A 72 5.08 18.67 5.17
CA GLN A 72 5.85 19.91 5.27
C GLN A 72 6.82 19.88 6.45
N GLU A 73 6.35 19.51 7.65
CA GLU A 73 7.15 19.41 8.87
C GLU A 73 8.35 18.50 8.69
N GLU A 74 8.14 17.30 8.17
CA GLU A 74 9.16 16.25 8.03
C GLU A 74 9.91 16.31 6.70
N GLN A 75 9.60 17.27 5.82
CA GLN A 75 10.22 17.42 4.49
C GLN A 75 10.19 16.11 3.68
N VAL A 76 9.01 15.50 3.58
CA VAL A 76 8.82 14.15 3.06
C VAL A 76 9.22 14.04 1.59
N THR A 77 10.08 13.08 1.29
CA THR A 77 10.57 12.78 -0.06
C THR A 77 10.00 11.48 -0.63
N GLY A 78 9.41 10.64 0.22
CA GLY A 78 8.82 9.37 -0.20
C GLY A 78 7.68 8.93 0.69
N ILE A 79 6.76 8.18 0.11
CA ILE A 79 5.63 7.57 0.82
C ILE A 79 5.56 6.10 0.44
N ILE A 80 5.50 5.22 1.44
CA ILE A 80 5.16 3.80 1.26
C ILE A 80 3.79 3.60 1.90
N HIS A 81 2.78 3.43 1.05
CA HIS A 81 1.39 3.42 1.47
C HIS A 81 0.86 2.00 1.63
N LEU A 82 0.81 1.53 2.91
CA LEU A 82 0.26 0.22 3.29
C LEU A 82 -1.04 0.32 4.10
N ALA A 83 -1.40 1.51 4.61
CA ALA A 83 -2.63 1.66 5.38
C ALA A 83 -3.85 1.32 4.51
N ALA A 84 -4.63 0.35 4.94
CA ALA A 84 -5.84 -0.10 4.27
C ALA A 84 -6.75 -0.87 5.22
N GLU A 85 -8.03 -0.90 4.93
CA GLU A 85 -8.92 -1.97 5.36
C GLU A 85 -8.75 -3.15 4.41
N SER A 86 -8.56 -4.39 4.94
CA SER A 86 -8.07 -5.53 4.13
C SER A 86 -8.86 -6.84 4.24
N HIS A 87 -9.96 -6.88 5.01
CA HIS A 87 -10.73 -8.11 5.18
C HIS A 87 -11.99 -8.13 4.32
N VAL A 88 -12.09 -9.07 3.38
CA VAL A 88 -13.21 -9.23 2.45
C VAL A 88 -14.56 -9.33 3.19
N ASP A 89 -14.68 -10.23 4.19
CA ASP A 89 -15.94 -10.40 4.95
C ASP A 89 -16.40 -9.13 5.67
N ARG A 90 -15.45 -8.31 6.13
CA ARG A 90 -15.76 -7.01 6.73
C ARG A 90 -16.21 -6.02 5.67
N SER A 91 -15.64 -6.06 4.49
CA SER A 91 -16.02 -5.18 3.38
C SER A 91 -17.45 -5.42 2.91
N ILE A 92 -17.92 -6.66 2.98
CA ILE A 92 -19.29 -7.03 2.65
C ILE A 92 -20.27 -6.44 3.69
N LYS A 93 -19.88 -6.41 4.96
CA LYS A 93 -20.70 -5.88 6.06
C LYS A 93 -20.71 -4.35 6.13
N ASP A 94 -19.58 -3.73 5.84
CA ASP A 94 -19.40 -2.27 5.89
C ASP A 94 -18.51 -1.77 4.74
N PRO A 95 -19.05 -1.69 3.51
CA PRO A 95 -18.29 -1.22 2.35
C PRO A 95 -17.90 0.26 2.44
N PHE A 96 -18.62 1.07 3.21
CA PHE A 96 -18.33 2.49 3.36
C PHE A 96 -17.00 2.75 4.07
N THR A 97 -16.68 2.00 5.10
CA THR A 97 -15.38 2.09 5.77
C THR A 97 -14.23 1.75 4.82
N PHE A 98 -14.41 0.74 3.95
CA PHE A 98 -13.43 0.38 2.93
C PHE A 98 -13.25 1.47 1.85
N ALA A 99 -14.35 1.99 1.33
CA ALA A 99 -14.29 3.10 0.37
C ALA A 99 -13.63 4.34 1.00
N ARG A 100 -13.99 4.69 2.22
CA ARG A 100 -13.39 5.83 2.93
C ARG A 100 -11.89 5.64 3.13
N THR A 101 -11.47 4.53 3.71
CA THR A 101 -10.05 4.29 4.03
C THR A 101 -9.23 4.08 2.77
N ASN A 102 -9.64 3.13 1.90
CA ASN A 102 -8.81 2.69 0.78
C ASN A 102 -8.85 3.69 -0.38
N VAL A 103 -10.01 4.28 -0.68
CA VAL A 103 -10.13 5.22 -1.80
C VAL A 103 -9.85 6.66 -1.35
N MET A 104 -10.64 7.16 -0.40
CA MET A 104 -10.52 8.56 0.03
C MET A 104 -9.21 8.82 0.78
N GLY A 105 -8.75 7.86 1.62
CA GLY A 105 -7.46 7.96 2.30
C GLY A 105 -6.28 7.98 1.33
N THR A 106 -6.29 7.12 0.30
CA THR A 106 -5.27 7.15 -0.75
C THR A 106 -5.31 8.47 -1.53
N LEU A 107 -6.49 8.94 -1.91
CA LEU A 107 -6.65 10.21 -2.62
C LEU A 107 -6.18 11.40 -1.78
N SER A 108 -6.48 11.41 -0.47
CA SER A 108 -6.01 12.43 0.48
C SER A 108 -4.48 12.49 0.52
N LEU A 109 -3.82 11.32 0.65
CA LEU A 109 -2.35 11.25 0.63
C LEU A 109 -1.74 11.69 -0.70
N LEU A 110 -2.31 11.25 -1.82
CA LEU A 110 -1.86 11.66 -3.16
C LEU A 110 -1.97 13.17 -3.34
N GLN A 111 -3.10 13.76 -2.96
CA GLN A 111 -3.33 15.19 -3.09
C GLN A 111 -2.40 16.00 -2.17
N ALA A 112 -2.18 15.55 -0.93
CA ALA A 112 -1.25 16.20 0.00
C ALA A 112 0.19 16.15 -0.54
N ALA A 113 0.63 14.97 -1.02
CA ALA A 113 1.94 14.81 -1.63
C ALA A 113 2.12 15.67 -2.88
N LYS A 114 1.12 15.68 -3.76
CA LYS A 114 1.11 16.51 -4.96
C LYS A 114 1.31 17.98 -4.61
N LEU A 115 0.45 18.55 -3.77
CA LEU A 115 0.51 19.98 -3.43
C LEU A 115 1.82 20.34 -2.72
N TYR A 116 2.31 19.47 -1.83
CA TYR A 116 3.57 19.72 -1.15
C TYR A 116 4.76 19.67 -2.12
N TRP A 117 4.87 18.62 -2.94
CA TRP A 117 6.00 18.47 -3.86
C TRP A 117 5.99 19.50 -4.99
N GLU A 118 4.81 19.86 -5.52
CA GLU A 118 4.70 20.90 -6.55
C GLU A 118 5.16 22.30 -6.06
N ALA A 119 5.04 22.56 -4.76
CA ALA A 119 5.50 23.81 -4.15
C ALA A 119 7.03 23.89 -3.99
N LEU A 120 7.74 22.75 -4.16
CA LEU A 120 9.19 22.70 -4.09
C LEU A 120 9.83 23.01 -5.44
N PRO A 121 11.06 23.59 -5.46
CA PRO A 121 11.75 23.88 -6.73
C PRO A 121 11.97 22.65 -7.60
N GLU A 122 12.35 21.50 -6.97
CA GLU A 122 12.61 20.23 -7.64
C GLU A 122 11.33 19.45 -7.97
N LYS A 123 10.16 19.89 -7.48
CA LYS A 123 8.86 19.23 -7.68
C LYS A 123 8.93 17.72 -7.36
N TYR A 124 8.68 16.89 -8.39
CA TYR A 124 8.66 15.42 -8.24
C TYR A 124 10.02 14.75 -8.39
N GLU A 125 11.07 15.50 -8.76
CA GLU A 125 12.41 14.92 -8.92
C GLU A 125 12.90 14.32 -7.60
N GLY A 126 13.31 13.05 -7.64
CA GLY A 126 13.76 12.30 -6.46
C GLY A 126 12.67 11.95 -5.45
N LYS A 127 11.40 12.23 -5.75
CA LYS A 127 10.24 11.85 -4.92
C LYS A 127 9.68 10.49 -5.36
N ARG A 128 8.96 9.82 -4.46
CA ARG A 128 8.31 8.55 -4.78
C ARG A 128 7.07 8.33 -3.92
N PHE A 129 5.95 8.07 -4.58
CA PHE A 129 4.76 7.49 -3.95
C PHE A 129 4.70 5.99 -4.32
N TYR A 130 4.85 5.12 -3.33
CA TYR A 130 4.80 3.68 -3.52
C TYR A 130 3.53 3.12 -2.88
N HIS A 131 2.60 2.65 -3.71
CA HIS A 131 1.30 2.14 -3.29
C HIS A 131 1.31 0.61 -3.25
N ILE A 132 0.83 0.04 -2.15
CA ILE A 132 0.69 -1.41 -2.01
C ILE A 132 -0.74 -1.80 -2.38
N SER A 133 -0.88 -2.58 -3.43
CA SER A 133 -2.14 -3.14 -3.92
C SER A 133 -2.34 -4.58 -3.43
N THR A 134 -3.19 -5.33 -4.11
CA THR A 134 -3.51 -6.75 -3.89
C THR A 134 -3.77 -7.43 -5.23
N ASP A 135 -3.49 -8.71 -5.33
CA ASP A 135 -3.85 -9.54 -6.48
C ASP A 135 -5.36 -9.68 -6.68
N GLU A 136 -6.15 -9.52 -5.62
CA GLU A 136 -7.62 -9.55 -5.70
C GLU A 136 -8.22 -8.47 -6.63
N VAL A 137 -7.44 -7.44 -7.02
CA VAL A 137 -7.89 -6.47 -8.02
C VAL A 137 -8.09 -7.10 -9.42
N TYR A 138 -7.44 -8.23 -9.67
CA TYR A 138 -7.57 -8.99 -10.91
C TYR A 138 -8.75 -9.98 -10.89
N GLY A 139 -9.38 -10.20 -9.74
CA GLY A 139 -10.50 -11.10 -9.56
C GLY A 139 -10.13 -12.43 -8.92
N ALA A 140 -10.82 -13.49 -9.31
CA ALA A 140 -10.51 -14.85 -8.91
C ALA A 140 -9.98 -15.63 -10.12
N LEU A 141 -8.99 -16.48 -9.87
CA LEU A 141 -8.58 -17.47 -10.86
C LEU A 141 -9.70 -18.52 -10.94
N GLU A 142 -10.24 -18.73 -12.13
CA GLU A 142 -11.16 -19.83 -12.38
C GLU A 142 -10.35 -21.13 -12.35
N MET A 143 -10.48 -21.88 -11.28
CA MET A 143 -9.91 -23.24 -11.20
C MET A 143 -10.76 -24.18 -12.06
N THR A 144 -10.61 -24.12 -13.36
CA THR A 144 -11.14 -25.10 -14.29
C THR A 144 -10.22 -26.32 -14.33
N HIS A 145 -10.09 -27.02 -13.21
CA HIS A 145 -9.51 -28.36 -13.25
C HIS A 145 -10.61 -29.36 -13.58
N PRO A 146 -10.50 -30.12 -14.66
CA PRO A 146 -11.34 -31.30 -14.86
C PRO A 146 -11.21 -32.20 -13.63
N GLU A 147 -12.33 -32.80 -13.16
CA GLU A 147 -12.33 -33.72 -12.02
C GLU A 147 -11.20 -34.75 -12.20
N GLY A 148 -10.28 -34.80 -11.24
CA GLY A 148 -9.18 -35.77 -11.19
C GLY A 148 -7.77 -35.25 -11.52
N ILE A 149 -7.57 -33.97 -11.79
CA ILE A 149 -6.23 -33.38 -11.90
C ILE A 149 -5.84 -32.73 -10.57
N GLU A 150 -4.76 -33.20 -9.97
CA GLU A 150 -4.20 -32.60 -8.75
C GLU A 150 -3.76 -31.14 -9.04
N PRO A 151 -3.94 -30.21 -8.08
CA PRO A 151 -3.53 -28.83 -8.27
C PRO A 151 -2.01 -28.74 -8.51
N PRO A 152 -1.54 -27.74 -9.29
CA PRO A 152 -0.15 -27.64 -9.77
C PRO A 152 0.90 -27.35 -8.66
N PHE A 153 0.54 -27.43 -7.40
CA PHE A 153 1.46 -27.28 -6.25
C PHE A 153 2.11 -28.60 -5.81
N SER A 154 2.05 -29.65 -6.62
CA SER A 154 2.97 -30.78 -6.41
C SER A 154 4.38 -30.32 -6.77
N THR A 155 5.31 -30.50 -5.84
CA THR A 155 6.72 -30.08 -5.87
C THR A 155 7.57 -30.70 -7.01
N GLN A 156 6.96 -31.13 -8.10
CA GLN A 156 7.61 -31.63 -9.32
C GLN A 156 7.25 -30.75 -10.52
N ALA A 157 7.69 -29.50 -10.48
CA ALA A 157 7.66 -28.63 -11.65
C ALA A 157 8.70 -29.15 -12.65
N SER A 158 8.25 -29.96 -13.60
CA SER A 158 9.04 -30.23 -14.80
C SER A 158 9.09 -28.98 -15.67
N SER A 159 10.24 -28.74 -16.29
CA SER A 159 10.55 -27.57 -17.13
C SER A 159 9.69 -27.41 -18.40
N GLU A 160 8.66 -28.20 -18.58
CA GLU A 160 7.79 -28.22 -19.75
C GLU A 160 6.49 -27.43 -19.61
N HIS A 161 6.22 -26.84 -18.42
CA HIS A 161 4.95 -26.14 -18.12
C HIS A 161 5.03 -24.61 -18.17
N HIS A 162 6.09 -24.01 -18.72
CA HIS A 162 6.20 -22.54 -18.79
C HIS A 162 5.14 -21.86 -19.67
N GLU A 163 4.51 -22.58 -20.60
CA GLU A 163 3.46 -22.00 -21.46
C GLU A 163 2.06 -22.07 -20.82
N ALA A 164 1.84 -22.95 -19.85
CA ALA A 164 0.53 -23.09 -19.15
C ALA A 164 0.31 -22.03 -18.04
N TYR A 165 1.34 -21.34 -17.60
CA TYR A 165 1.26 -20.39 -16.48
C TYR A 165 0.41 -19.14 -16.79
N GLY A 166 0.17 -18.79 -18.05
CA GLY A 166 -0.54 -17.58 -18.44
C GLY A 166 -2.04 -17.58 -18.15
N GLU A 167 -2.67 -18.74 -18.02
CA GLU A 167 -4.11 -18.88 -17.75
C GLU A 167 -4.40 -19.11 -16.26
N ASP A 168 -3.43 -19.70 -15.52
CA ASP A 168 -3.57 -20.06 -14.11
C ASP A 168 -3.03 -19.00 -13.13
N PHE A 169 -2.46 -17.91 -13.63
CA PHE A 169 -1.82 -16.87 -12.82
C PHE A 169 -2.17 -15.46 -13.31
N PHE A 170 -2.21 -14.51 -12.38
CA PHE A 170 -2.26 -13.11 -12.74
C PHE A 170 -0.89 -12.64 -13.24
N VAL A 171 -0.90 -11.89 -14.32
CA VAL A 171 0.29 -11.26 -14.92
C VAL A 171 0.05 -9.76 -15.08
N GLU A 172 1.09 -9.00 -15.42
CA GLU A 172 1.02 -7.54 -15.52
C GLU A 172 -0.01 -7.04 -16.57
N THR A 173 -0.36 -7.89 -17.55
CA THR A 173 -1.37 -7.58 -18.57
C THR A 173 -2.78 -8.04 -18.21
N THR A 174 -2.96 -8.73 -17.07
CA THR A 174 -4.29 -9.15 -16.59
C THR A 174 -5.16 -7.93 -16.33
N LYS A 175 -6.40 -7.96 -16.84
CA LYS A 175 -7.36 -6.88 -16.65
C LYS A 175 -7.89 -6.90 -15.22
N TYR A 176 -8.16 -5.73 -14.66
CA TYR A 176 -8.84 -5.60 -13.38
C TYR A 176 -10.27 -6.14 -13.47
N ASN A 177 -10.61 -7.01 -12.53
CA ASN A 177 -11.92 -7.65 -12.42
C ASN A 177 -12.27 -7.91 -10.92
N PRO A 178 -12.33 -6.87 -10.08
CA PRO A 178 -12.55 -7.03 -8.63
C PRO A 178 -13.97 -7.54 -8.34
N HIS A 179 -14.10 -8.53 -7.46
CA HIS A 179 -15.37 -9.19 -7.14
C HIS A 179 -15.86 -8.94 -5.70
N SER A 180 -15.17 -8.15 -4.89
CA SER A 180 -15.57 -7.78 -3.54
C SER A 180 -15.51 -6.26 -3.31
N PRO A 181 -16.23 -5.70 -2.30
CA PRO A 181 -16.07 -4.29 -1.96
C PRO A 181 -14.63 -3.94 -1.55
N TYR A 182 -13.90 -4.87 -0.93
CA TYR A 182 -12.47 -4.71 -0.65
C TYR A 182 -11.66 -4.58 -1.93
N SER A 183 -11.73 -5.59 -2.81
CA SER A 183 -10.94 -5.58 -4.05
C SER A 183 -11.33 -4.42 -4.97
N ALA A 184 -12.62 -4.05 -5.03
CA ALA A 184 -13.08 -2.87 -5.75
C ALA A 184 -12.50 -1.57 -5.18
N SER A 185 -12.40 -1.43 -3.85
CA SER A 185 -11.80 -0.27 -3.21
C SER A 185 -10.30 -0.18 -3.49
N LYS A 186 -9.58 -1.31 -3.53
CA LYS A 186 -8.16 -1.36 -3.87
C LYS A 186 -7.92 -1.05 -5.35
N ALA A 187 -8.70 -1.65 -6.26
CA ALA A 187 -8.64 -1.33 -7.68
C ALA A 187 -8.90 0.17 -7.96
N SER A 188 -9.87 0.76 -7.25
CA SER A 188 -10.14 2.19 -7.34
C SER A 188 -8.95 3.04 -6.89
N SER A 189 -8.29 2.68 -5.79
CA SER A 189 -7.09 3.39 -5.33
C SER A 189 -5.92 3.27 -6.31
N ASP A 190 -5.72 2.09 -6.93
CA ASP A 190 -4.69 1.87 -7.95
C ASP A 190 -4.93 2.77 -9.17
N HIS A 191 -6.18 2.91 -9.60
CA HIS A 191 -6.55 3.82 -10.70
C HIS A 191 -6.27 5.29 -10.36
N PHE A 192 -6.49 5.74 -9.11
CA PHE A 192 -6.11 7.09 -8.70
C PHE A 192 -4.60 7.28 -8.69
N VAL A 193 -3.82 6.32 -8.19
CA VAL A 193 -2.34 6.39 -8.22
C VAL A 193 -1.85 6.54 -9.66
N ARG A 194 -2.36 5.71 -10.57
CA ARG A 194 -2.02 5.78 -11.98
C ARG A 194 -2.44 7.12 -12.61
N ALA A 195 -3.66 7.59 -12.31
CA ALA A 195 -4.16 8.87 -12.83
C ALA A 195 -3.30 10.06 -12.38
N PHE A 196 -2.81 10.04 -11.13
CA PHE A 196 -1.89 11.08 -10.62
C PHE A 196 -0.55 11.04 -11.35
N HIS A 197 -0.02 9.85 -11.62
CA HIS A 197 1.18 9.71 -12.44
C HIS A 197 0.98 10.24 -13.86
N ASP A 198 -0.07 9.77 -14.55
CA ASP A 198 -0.30 10.10 -15.97
C ASP A 198 -0.69 11.59 -16.17
N THR A 199 -1.36 12.19 -15.18
CA THR A 199 -1.85 13.59 -15.28
C THR A 199 -0.81 14.61 -14.82
N TYR A 200 -0.09 14.31 -13.74
CA TYR A 200 0.80 15.26 -13.06
C TYR A 200 2.29 14.90 -13.18
N GLY A 201 2.64 13.71 -13.65
CA GLY A 201 4.01 13.21 -13.69
C GLY A 201 4.58 12.86 -12.32
N MET A 202 3.71 12.58 -11.35
CA MET A 202 4.07 12.29 -9.96
C MET A 202 4.61 10.86 -9.78
#